data_6e1207b3e131ce73e7b13de0e351fa32
#
_entry.id   6e1207b3e131ce73e7b13de0e351fa32
#
_cell.length_a   1.000
_cell.length_b   1.000
_cell.length_c   1.000
_cell.angle_alpha   90.00
_cell.angle_beta   90.00
_cell.angle_gamma   90.00
#
_symmetry.space_group_name_H-M   'P 1'
#
loop_
_entity.id
_entity.type
_entity.pdbx_description
1 polymer ?
#
loop_
_entity_poly.entity_id
_entity_poly.type
_entity_poly.pdbx_seq_one_letter_code
_entity_poly.pdbx_strand_id
1 'polypeptide(L)'
;MMKPTIKTAFAAVLTAAAVSVAALAPTTAQAAAAGPKPEVQDWTFKGLFGTFDRASVQRGYQVYKEVCAACHSLNLIKFRNLADIGYSEAQVKALAAEYEIEDGPNDDGEMFMRKRTPSDPMPSPFPNAKAAAAANGGKAPPDLS
;
A
#
# COMPACT_ATOMS: atom_id res chain seq x y z
N MET A 1 61.69 -10.66 -32.82
CA MET A 1 60.32 -10.05 -32.82
C MET A 1 59.54 -10.67 -33.97
N MET A 2 58.65 -11.66 -33.66
CA MET A 2 57.80 -12.30 -34.67
C MET A 2 56.59 -11.40 -34.93
N LYS A 3 56.40 -10.95 -36.19
CA LYS A 3 55.22 -10.20 -36.61
C LYS A 3 54.03 -11.18 -36.72
N PRO A 4 52.88 -10.89 -36.09
CA PRO A 4 51.72 -11.76 -36.26
C PRO A 4 51.26 -11.77 -37.70
N THR A 5 51.01 -12.96 -38.24
CA THR A 5 50.52 -13.14 -39.59
C THR A 5 49.03 -12.79 -39.64
N ILE A 6 48.54 -12.29 -40.78
CA ILE A 6 47.13 -11.87 -40.98
C ILE A 6 46.12 -12.97 -40.56
N LYS A 7 46.50 -14.24 -40.68
CA LYS A 7 45.67 -15.39 -40.27
C LYS A 7 45.45 -15.47 -38.76
N THR A 8 46.44 -15.11 -37.96
CA THR A 8 46.33 -15.10 -36.47
C THR A 8 45.51 -13.90 -35.96
N ALA A 9 45.57 -12.77 -36.68
CA ALA A 9 44.75 -11.60 -36.37
C ALA A 9 43.25 -11.84 -36.66
N PHE A 10 42.93 -12.54 -37.75
CA PHE A 10 41.52 -12.90 -38.07
C PHE A 10 40.91 -13.90 -37.09
N ALA A 11 41.68 -14.87 -36.61
CA ALA A 11 41.19 -15.81 -35.59
C ALA A 11 40.92 -15.14 -34.24
N ALA A 12 41.69 -14.17 -33.82
CA ALA A 12 41.53 -13.42 -32.59
C ALA A 12 40.28 -12.51 -32.62
N VAL A 13 39.96 -11.91 -33.80
CA VAL A 13 38.76 -11.05 -33.96
C VAL A 13 37.47 -11.89 -33.95
N LEU A 14 37.48 -13.07 -34.57
CA LEU A 14 36.31 -13.95 -34.56
C LEU A 14 35.99 -14.53 -33.18
N THR A 15 37.00 -14.84 -32.37
CA THR A 15 36.78 -15.31 -30.99
C THR A 15 36.27 -14.20 -30.08
N ALA A 16 36.74 -12.96 -30.22
CA ALA A 16 36.24 -11.82 -29.47
C ALA A 16 34.78 -11.48 -29.84
N ALA A 17 34.35 -11.60 -31.08
CA ALA A 17 32.98 -11.40 -31.52
C ALA A 17 32.01 -12.47 -30.97
N ALA A 18 32.45 -13.74 -30.90
CA ALA A 18 31.63 -14.83 -30.34
C ALA A 18 31.38 -14.69 -28.83
N VAL A 19 32.34 -14.17 -28.04
CA VAL A 19 32.19 -13.94 -26.60
C VAL A 19 31.25 -12.77 -26.32
N SER A 20 31.26 -11.72 -27.15
CA SER A 20 30.35 -10.58 -26.96
C SER A 20 28.88 -10.89 -27.28
N VAL A 21 28.58 -11.83 -28.17
CA VAL A 21 27.19 -12.25 -28.46
C VAL A 21 26.63 -13.12 -27.34
N ALA A 22 27.44 -13.91 -26.63
CA ALA A 22 26.98 -14.71 -25.50
C ALA A 22 26.60 -13.87 -24.29
N ALA A 23 27.14 -12.64 -24.13
CA ALA A 23 26.83 -11.73 -23.02
C ALA A 23 25.47 -11.00 -23.21
N LEU A 24 24.86 -11.06 -24.41
CA LEU A 24 23.57 -10.46 -24.75
C LEU A 24 22.40 -11.46 -24.70
N ALA A 25 22.62 -12.68 -24.22
CA ALA A 25 21.53 -13.60 -24.00
C ALA A 25 20.52 -12.98 -23.03
N PRO A 26 19.22 -12.87 -23.38
CA PRO A 26 18.23 -12.37 -22.46
C PRO A 26 18.20 -13.29 -21.24
N THR A 27 18.58 -12.75 -20.08
CA THR A 27 18.30 -13.41 -18.81
C THR A 27 16.78 -13.48 -18.71
N THR A 28 16.20 -14.66 -18.94
CA THR A 28 14.79 -14.88 -18.61
C THR A 28 14.62 -14.58 -17.13
N ALA A 29 13.95 -13.47 -16.84
CA ALA A 29 13.52 -13.19 -15.47
C ALA A 29 12.65 -14.38 -15.06
N GLN A 30 13.19 -15.22 -14.18
CA GLN A 30 12.45 -16.33 -13.61
C GLN A 30 11.38 -15.68 -12.72
N ALA A 31 10.15 -15.65 -13.22
CA ALA A 31 9.01 -15.22 -12.42
C ALA A 31 9.05 -16.04 -11.13
N ALA A 32 9.00 -15.36 -9.99
CA ALA A 32 8.97 -16.01 -8.69
C ALA A 32 7.96 -17.15 -8.78
N ALA A 33 8.38 -18.36 -8.39
CA ALA A 33 7.50 -19.52 -8.40
C ALA A 33 6.18 -19.14 -7.74
N ALA A 34 5.06 -19.42 -8.40
CA ALA A 34 3.74 -19.09 -7.89
C ALA A 34 3.65 -19.64 -6.46
N GLY A 35 3.50 -18.74 -5.49
CA GLY A 35 3.34 -19.13 -4.10
C GLY A 35 2.16 -20.11 -3.92
N PRO A 36 2.03 -20.76 -2.77
CA PRO A 36 0.93 -21.68 -2.51
C PRO A 36 -0.40 -20.95 -2.78
N LYS A 37 -1.30 -21.65 -3.47
CA LYS A 37 -2.63 -21.11 -3.78
C LYS A 37 -3.34 -20.76 -2.47
N PRO A 38 -3.85 -19.50 -2.30
CA PRO A 38 -4.60 -19.16 -1.10
C PRO A 38 -5.80 -20.08 -0.92
N GLU A 39 -6.09 -20.46 0.32
CA GLU A 39 -7.30 -21.21 0.65
C GLU A 39 -8.55 -20.42 0.25
N VAL A 40 -9.49 -21.12 -0.37
CA VAL A 40 -10.79 -20.52 -0.71
C VAL A 40 -11.61 -20.42 0.58
N GLN A 41 -11.92 -19.18 0.97
CA GLN A 41 -12.77 -18.89 2.12
C GLN A 41 -14.24 -18.81 1.70
N ASP A 42 -15.12 -19.37 2.53
CA ASP A 42 -16.56 -19.28 2.34
C ASP A 42 -17.12 -18.03 3.06
N TRP A 43 -17.07 -16.89 2.35
CA TRP A 43 -17.51 -15.61 2.90
C TRP A 43 -19.03 -15.47 2.88
N THR A 44 -19.63 -15.01 3.98
CA THR A 44 -21.08 -14.81 4.10
C THR A 44 -21.64 -13.78 3.10
N PHE A 45 -20.80 -12.89 2.59
CA PHE A 45 -21.19 -11.87 1.59
C PHE A 45 -21.07 -12.35 0.14
N LYS A 46 -20.71 -13.62 -0.11
CA LYS A 46 -20.68 -14.19 -1.46
C LYS A 46 -22.11 -14.40 -2.02
N GLY A 47 -22.25 -14.20 -3.33
CA GLY A 47 -23.48 -14.46 -4.05
C GLY A 47 -24.47 -13.31 -4.03
N LEU A 48 -25.59 -13.50 -4.72
CA LEU A 48 -26.60 -12.45 -4.98
C LEU A 48 -27.30 -11.94 -3.70
N PHE A 49 -27.39 -12.79 -2.68
CA PHE A 49 -28.04 -12.49 -1.40
C PHE A 49 -27.05 -12.48 -0.22
N GLY A 50 -25.77 -12.42 -0.53
CA GLY A 50 -24.72 -12.38 0.49
C GLY A 50 -24.80 -11.09 1.31
N THR A 51 -24.56 -11.21 2.63
CA THR A 51 -24.54 -10.08 3.56
C THR A 51 -23.28 -10.13 4.42
N PHE A 52 -22.77 -8.96 4.79
CA PHE A 52 -21.65 -8.86 5.71
C PHE A 52 -22.08 -9.20 7.14
N ASP A 53 -21.32 -10.06 7.79
CA ASP A 53 -21.41 -10.25 9.24
C ASP A 53 -20.79 -9.02 9.94
N ARG A 54 -21.63 -8.19 10.56
CA ARG A 54 -21.22 -6.95 11.22
C ARG A 54 -20.16 -7.17 12.30
N ALA A 55 -20.29 -8.24 13.07
CA ALA A 55 -19.32 -8.55 14.12
C ALA A 55 -17.93 -8.89 13.52
N SER A 56 -17.88 -9.59 12.40
CA SER A 56 -16.64 -9.84 11.67
C SER A 56 -16.02 -8.56 11.10
N VAL A 57 -16.85 -7.66 10.55
CA VAL A 57 -16.36 -6.38 10.02
C VAL A 57 -15.84 -5.48 11.14
N GLN A 58 -16.48 -5.46 12.31
CA GLN A 58 -15.99 -4.72 13.50
C GLN A 58 -14.62 -5.25 13.96
N ARG A 59 -14.44 -6.57 14.01
CA ARG A 59 -13.11 -7.15 14.30
C ARG A 59 -12.08 -6.80 13.23
N GLY A 60 -12.49 -6.76 11.97
CA GLY A 60 -11.64 -6.29 10.86
C GLY A 60 -11.24 -4.83 11.01
N TYR A 61 -12.16 -3.97 11.43
CA TYR A 61 -11.85 -2.57 11.74
C TYR A 61 -10.86 -2.45 12.91
N GLN A 62 -11.01 -3.28 13.94
CA GLN A 62 -10.05 -3.31 15.04
C GLN A 62 -8.64 -3.67 14.55
N VAL A 63 -8.52 -4.70 13.72
CA VAL A 63 -7.23 -5.06 13.10
C VAL A 63 -6.66 -3.93 12.25
N TYR A 64 -7.51 -3.27 11.44
CA TYR A 64 -7.09 -2.10 10.70
C TYR A 64 -6.53 -1.02 11.63
N LYS A 65 -7.31 -0.62 12.66
CA LYS A 65 -6.93 0.45 13.61
C LYS A 65 -5.61 0.16 14.33
N GLU A 66 -5.41 -1.08 14.75
CA GLU A 66 -4.27 -1.46 15.60
C GLU A 66 -3.02 -1.84 14.79
N VAL A 67 -3.18 -2.30 13.55
CA VAL A 67 -2.08 -2.83 12.74
C VAL A 67 -1.92 -2.08 11.42
N CYS A 68 -2.95 -2.08 10.57
CA CYS A 68 -2.82 -1.61 9.20
C CYS A 68 -2.70 -0.09 9.08
N ALA A 69 -3.36 0.65 9.99
CA ALA A 69 -3.40 2.11 10.01
C ALA A 69 -2.03 2.76 10.25
N ALA A 70 -1.03 2.01 10.71
CA ALA A 70 0.34 2.49 10.84
C ALA A 70 0.99 2.81 9.47
N CYS A 71 0.51 2.18 8.38
CA CYS A 71 1.07 2.33 7.04
C CYS A 71 0.01 2.69 5.99
N HIS A 72 -1.23 2.24 6.16
CA HIS A 72 -2.30 2.38 5.18
C HIS A 72 -3.36 3.39 5.60
N SER A 73 -3.78 4.24 4.66
CA SER A 73 -4.88 5.18 4.82
C SER A 73 -6.25 4.56 4.45
N LEU A 74 -7.32 5.23 4.90
CA LEU A 74 -8.72 5.02 4.50
C LEU A 74 -9.33 6.38 4.10
N ASN A 75 -8.84 6.98 3.04
CA ASN A 75 -9.14 8.37 2.69
C ASN A 75 -10.62 8.63 2.35
N LEU A 76 -11.33 7.63 1.83
CA LEU A 76 -12.75 7.75 1.46
C LEU A 76 -13.68 7.43 2.63
N ILE A 77 -13.17 6.93 3.75
CA ILE A 77 -13.97 6.54 4.91
C ILE A 77 -13.93 7.65 5.96
N LYS A 78 -15.10 8.02 6.47
CA LYS A 78 -15.27 8.92 7.61
C LYS A 78 -15.70 8.15 8.83
N PHE A 79 -15.47 8.70 10.04
CA PHE A 79 -15.87 8.03 11.28
C PHE A 79 -17.36 7.67 11.30
N ARG A 80 -18.23 8.51 10.75
CA ARG A 80 -19.68 8.23 10.66
C ARG A 80 -20.01 6.91 9.94
N ASN A 81 -19.17 6.45 9.02
CA ASN A 81 -19.39 5.19 8.30
C ASN A 81 -19.28 3.96 9.20
N LEU A 82 -18.68 4.09 10.40
CA LEU A 82 -18.66 3.01 11.38
C LEU A 82 -20.06 2.65 11.89
N ALA A 83 -21.03 3.55 11.79
CA ALA A 83 -22.42 3.26 12.12
C ALA A 83 -23.02 2.17 11.22
N ASP A 84 -22.61 2.13 9.93
CA ASP A 84 -23.07 1.15 8.95
C ASP A 84 -22.67 -0.29 9.33
N ILE A 85 -21.58 -0.42 10.04
CA ILE A 85 -21.07 -1.71 10.54
C ILE A 85 -21.49 -1.99 11.99
N GLY A 86 -22.39 -1.17 12.57
CA GLY A 86 -23.07 -1.46 13.83
C GLY A 86 -22.52 -0.77 15.07
N TYR A 87 -21.62 0.22 14.94
CA TYR A 87 -21.27 1.10 16.07
C TYR A 87 -22.40 2.08 16.36
N SER A 88 -22.68 2.33 17.65
CA SER A 88 -23.61 3.37 18.06
C SER A 88 -23.04 4.76 17.81
N GLU A 89 -23.89 5.78 17.74
CA GLU A 89 -23.46 7.18 17.59
C GLU A 89 -22.49 7.61 18.68
N ALA A 90 -22.73 7.19 19.91
CA ALA A 90 -21.84 7.47 21.04
C ALA A 90 -20.45 6.84 20.87
N GLN A 91 -20.41 5.59 20.39
CA GLN A 91 -19.13 4.90 20.09
C GLN A 91 -18.39 5.58 18.94
N VAL A 92 -19.10 5.96 17.86
CA VAL A 92 -18.50 6.67 16.73
C VAL A 92 -17.89 8.00 17.18
N LYS A 93 -18.61 8.76 18.01
CA LYS A 93 -18.11 9.99 18.62
C LYS A 93 -16.87 9.78 19.47
N ALA A 94 -16.89 8.76 20.32
CA ALA A 94 -15.76 8.42 21.19
C ALA A 94 -14.52 8.03 20.36
N LEU A 95 -14.69 7.18 19.34
CA LEU A 95 -13.60 6.76 18.44
C LEU A 95 -13.02 7.94 17.65
N ALA A 96 -13.85 8.85 17.16
CA ALA A 96 -13.37 10.05 16.46
C ALA A 96 -12.55 10.96 17.42
N ALA A 97 -13.01 11.15 18.64
CA ALA A 97 -12.38 12.00 19.63
C ALA A 97 -11.03 11.48 20.16
N GLU A 98 -10.63 10.24 19.82
CA GLU A 98 -9.28 9.73 20.11
C GLU A 98 -8.20 10.45 19.28
N TYR A 99 -8.60 11.06 18.16
CA TYR A 99 -7.71 11.70 17.20
C TYR A 99 -7.94 13.21 17.14
N GLU A 100 -6.89 13.92 16.74
CA GLU A 100 -6.95 15.35 16.48
C GLU A 100 -6.79 15.67 15.00
N ILE A 101 -7.28 16.83 14.60
CA ILE A 101 -7.14 17.38 13.25
C ILE A 101 -6.90 18.88 13.34
N GLU A 102 -6.06 19.40 12.48
CA GLU A 102 -5.92 20.83 12.27
C GLU A 102 -7.16 21.36 11.56
N ASP A 103 -7.71 22.44 12.08
CA ASP A 103 -8.92 23.11 11.57
C ASP A 103 -8.70 24.64 11.59
N GLY A 104 -9.57 25.37 10.95
CA GLY A 104 -9.51 26.82 10.91
C GLY A 104 -9.49 27.36 9.46
N PRO A 105 -9.13 28.64 9.30
CA PRO A 105 -8.74 29.59 10.37
C PRO A 105 -9.91 29.95 11.29
N ASN A 106 -9.60 30.32 12.57
CA ASN A 106 -10.54 30.95 13.48
C ASN A 106 -10.78 32.43 13.10
N ASP A 107 -11.55 33.14 13.90
CA ASP A 107 -11.87 34.56 13.64
C ASP A 107 -10.63 35.49 13.65
N ASP A 108 -9.54 35.04 14.28
CA ASP A 108 -8.24 35.76 14.32
C ASP A 108 -7.32 35.34 13.16
N GLY A 109 -7.76 34.40 12.29
CA GLY A 109 -6.98 33.90 11.15
C GLY A 109 -5.99 32.80 11.51
N GLU A 110 -6.06 32.20 12.68
CA GLU A 110 -5.14 31.19 13.16
C GLU A 110 -5.69 29.76 12.95
N MET A 111 -4.79 28.84 12.61
CA MET A 111 -5.08 27.40 12.57
C MET A 111 -5.03 26.84 13.99
N PHE A 112 -5.92 25.90 14.32
CA PHE A 112 -5.99 25.30 15.65
C PHE A 112 -6.23 23.78 15.57
N MET A 113 -5.82 23.08 16.61
CA MET A 113 -6.08 21.64 16.73
C MET A 113 -7.40 21.40 17.48
N ARG A 114 -8.23 20.52 16.93
CA ARG A 114 -9.46 20.06 17.63
C ARG A 114 -9.58 18.54 17.56
N LYS A 115 -10.38 18.00 18.46
CA LYS A 115 -10.81 16.59 18.36
C LYS A 115 -11.61 16.35 17.10
N ARG A 116 -11.39 15.19 16.47
CA ARG A 116 -12.21 14.77 15.32
C ARG A 116 -13.64 14.49 15.73
N THR A 117 -14.53 14.68 14.77
CA THR A 117 -15.97 14.44 14.86
C THR A 117 -16.36 13.29 13.91
N PRO A 118 -17.59 12.76 14.00
CA PRO A 118 -18.07 11.72 13.07
C PRO A 118 -18.01 12.11 11.58
N SER A 119 -18.03 13.40 11.26
CA SER A 119 -17.95 13.90 9.89
C SER A 119 -16.53 13.99 9.33
N ASP A 120 -15.52 13.90 10.19
CA ASP A 120 -14.13 13.97 9.76
C ASP A 120 -13.66 12.65 9.13
N PRO A 121 -12.67 12.70 8.22
CA PRO A 121 -12.09 11.49 7.62
C PRO A 121 -11.33 10.68 8.66
N MET A 122 -11.06 9.41 8.36
CA MET A 122 -10.11 8.60 9.11
C MET A 122 -8.71 9.25 9.05
N PRO A 123 -7.89 9.14 10.12
CA PRO A 123 -6.54 9.70 10.11
C PRO A 123 -5.67 8.97 9.07
N SER A 124 -4.87 9.75 8.34
CA SER A 124 -3.84 9.20 7.46
C SER A 124 -2.52 9.09 8.21
N PRO A 125 -1.75 7.99 8.08
CA PRO A 125 -0.48 7.82 8.77
C PRO A 125 0.62 8.77 8.27
N PHE A 126 0.47 9.29 7.06
CA PHE A 126 1.42 10.20 6.43
C PHE A 126 0.72 11.43 5.86
N PRO A 127 1.36 12.60 5.86
CA PRO A 127 0.75 13.84 5.36
C PRO A 127 0.57 13.84 3.84
N ASN A 128 1.33 13.04 3.11
CA ASN A 128 1.26 12.91 1.66
C ASN A 128 1.97 11.65 1.14
N ALA A 129 1.73 11.31 -0.14
CA ALA A 129 2.30 10.12 -0.76
C ALA A 129 3.84 10.11 -0.83
N LYS A 130 4.50 11.27 -0.88
CA LYS A 130 5.97 11.35 -0.89
C LYS A 130 6.55 10.98 0.47
N ALA A 131 5.94 11.46 1.55
CA ALA A 131 6.32 11.09 2.92
C ALA A 131 6.07 9.59 3.16
N ALA A 132 4.91 9.07 2.71
CA ALA A 132 4.60 7.65 2.77
C ALA A 132 5.63 6.79 2.02
N ALA A 133 6.02 7.19 0.81
CA ALA A 133 7.03 6.48 0.03
C ALA A 133 8.41 6.50 0.70
N ALA A 134 8.83 7.64 1.23
CA ALA A 134 10.10 7.75 1.93
C ALA A 134 10.19 6.83 3.16
N ALA A 135 9.10 6.70 3.92
CA ALA A 135 9.02 5.83 5.08
C ALA A 135 8.91 4.33 4.72
N ASN A 136 8.55 3.99 3.47
CA ASN A 136 8.25 2.62 3.05
C ASN A 136 9.12 2.14 1.87
N GLY A 137 10.41 2.42 1.92
CA GLY A 137 11.37 1.90 0.94
C GLY A 137 11.19 2.43 -0.49
N GLY A 138 10.65 3.64 -0.64
CA GLY A 138 10.49 4.33 -1.91
C GLY A 138 9.12 4.17 -2.58
N LYS A 139 8.19 3.41 -1.98
CA LYS A 139 6.83 3.23 -2.52
C LYS A 139 5.76 3.45 -1.46
N ALA A 140 4.80 4.32 -1.74
CA ALA A 140 3.68 4.55 -0.81
C ALA A 140 2.80 3.31 -0.70
N PRO A 141 2.43 2.88 0.53
CA PRO A 141 1.41 1.86 0.72
C PRO A 141 0.08 2.31 0.10
N PRO A 142 -0.67 1.41 -0.57
CA PRO A 142 -1.95 1.76 -1.15
C PRO A 142 -2.98 2.13 -0.08
N ASP A 143 -3.90 3.03 -0.44
CA ASP A 143 -5.11 3.31 0.33
C ASP A 143 -6.04 2.09 0.30
N LEU A 144 -6.68 1.76 1.43
CA LEU A 144 -7.53 0.57 1.59
C LEU A 144 -9.03 0.88 1.56
N SER A 145 -9.45 2.13 1.25
CA SER A 145 -10.87 2.50 1.18
C SER A 145 -11.63 2.04 -0.08
#